data_b26f40e7240eb53e21d0f72b5c0d44e8
#
_entry.id   b26f40e7240eb53e21d0f72b5c0d44e8
#
_cell.length_a   1.000
_cell.length_b   1.000
_cell.length_c   1.000
_cell.angle_alpha   90.00
_cell.angle_beta   90.00
_cell.angle_gamma   90.00
#
_symmetry.space_group_name_H-M   'P 1'
#
loop_
_entity.id
_entity.type
_entity.pdbx_description
1 polymer ?
#
loop_
_entity_poly.entity_id
_entity_poly.type
_entity_poly.pdbx_seq_one_letter_code
_entity_poly.pdbx_strand_id
1 'polypeptide(L)'
;MNLNQLLNKEEISLDDTTIIKLENFASLLHEWNQIHNLTGAKSVDAIYLNIIDSLYPLTFIQSPKSLLDVGTGAGFPGLVLAIAYPQTEVVLAEPLKKRVSFLKYASIDLELPNVKVEAKRVESVEHEAFELITSRAVTNTKLLLDLTVKVSDTYTEYLFYKGSRVFDEIEDVQHQLDYDIVQKNQRNYLYIKSK
;
A
#
# COMPACT_ATOMS: atom_id res chain seq x y z
N MET A 1 -13.48 -18.07 -3.67
CA MET A 1 -12.49 -17.60 -4.68
C MET A 1 -11.09 -18.00 -4.20
N ASN A 2 -10.15 -18.37 -5.10
CA ASN A 2 -8.80 -18.78 -4.70
C ASN A 2 -7.81 -17.66 -5.08
N LEU A 3 -6.94 -17.24 -4.15
CA LEU A 3 -5.99 -16.16 -4.37
C LEU A 3 -5.04 -16.45 -5.54
N ASN A 4 -4.57 -17.70 -5.66
CA ASN A 4 -3.65 -18.10 -6.72
C ASN A 4 -4.28 -17.96 -8.13
N GLN A 5 -5.57 -18.27 -8.28
CA GLN A 5 -6.30 -18.05 -9.54
C GLN A 5 -6.39 -16.56 -9.90
N LEU A 6 -6.56 -15.71 -8.90
CA LEU A 6 -6.59 -14.26 -9.09
C LEU A 6 -5.22 -13.72 -9.50
N LEU A 7 -4.15 -14.15 -8.83
CA LEU A 7 -2.77 -13.78 -9.17
C LEU A 7 -2.43 -14.17 -10.61
N ASN A 8 -2.74 -15.41 -11.00
CA ASN A 8 -2.50 -15.90 -12.37
C ASN A 8 -3.27 -15.10 -13.42
N LYS A 9 -4.53 -14.74 -13.13
CA LYS A 9 -5.35 -13.91 -14.04
C LYS A 9 -4.73 -12.53 -14.29
N GLU A 10 -4.01 -12.00 -13.29
CA GLU A 10 -3.39 -10.68 -13.34
C GLU A 10 -1.91 -10.75 -13.72
N GLU A 11 -1.41 -11.95 -14.10
CA GLU A 11 -0.02 -12.20 -14.46
C GLU A 11 0.98 -11.82 -13.35
N ILE A 12 0.53 -11.89 -12.08
CA ILE A 12 1.37 -11.63 -10.91
C ILE A 12 1.98 -12.95 -10.45
N SER A 13 3.31 -13.06 -10.54
CA SER A 13 4.05 -14.24 -10.12
C SER A 13 4.67 -14.00 -8.74
N LEU A 14 4.33 -14.86 -7.78
CA LEU A 14 4.88 -14.87 -6.42
C LEU A 14 5.27 -16.31 -6.05
N ASP A 15 6.21 -16.46 -5.13
CA ASP A 15 6.54 -17.77 -4.56
C ASP A 15 5.45 -18.27 -3.60
N ASP A 16 5.43 -19.59 -3.37
CA ASP A 16 4.41 -20.25 -2.54
C ASP A 16 4.39 -19.70 -1.10
N THR A 17 5.56 -19.37 -0.53
CA THR A 17 5.67 -18.82 0.83
C THR A 17 4.98 -17.46 0.93
N THR A 18 5.19 -16.61 -0.06
CA THR A 18 4.53 -15.30 -0.17
C THR A 18 3.02 -15.44 -0.31
N ILE A 19 2.56 -16.38 -1.16
CA ILE A 19 1.11 -16.64 -1.34
C ILE A 19 0.48 -17.11 -0.03
N ILE A 20 1.11 -18.04 0.69
CA ILE A 20 0.64 -18.53 1.99
C ILE A 20 0.54 -17.39 3.00
N LYS A 21 1.54 -16.49 3.08
CA LYS A 21 1.48 -15.32 3.98
C LYS A 21 0.33 -14.37 3.62
N LEU A 22 0.05 -14.16 2.34
CA LEU A 22 -1.09 -13.34 1.88
C LEU A 22 -2.45 -13.99 2.22
N GLU A 23 -2.57 -15.31 2.14
CA GLU A 23 -3.77 -16.04 2.54
C GLU A 23 -3.97 -15.99 4.07
N ASN A 24 -2.88 -16.15 4.84
CA ASN A 24 -2.90 -15.99 6.30
C ASN A 24 -3.27 -14.56 6.70
N PHE A 25 -2.71 -13.54 6.03
CA PHE A 25 -3.12 -12.15 6.22
C PHE A 25 -4.62 -11.93 5.98
N ALA A 26 -5.15 -12.50 4.91
CA ALA A 26 -6.57 -12.37 4.59
C ALA A 26 -7.48 -13.02 5.65
N SER A 27 -7.11 -14.19 6.13
CA SER A 27 -7.82 -14.91 7.20
C SER A 27 -7.78 -14.12 8.51
N LEU A 28 -6.60 -13.68 8.91
CA LEU A 28 -6.38 -12.88 10.10
C LEU A 28 -7.17 -11.56 10.07
N LEU A 29 -7.11 -10.84 8.95
CA LEU A 29 -7.87 -9.60 8.78
C LEU A 29 -9.38 -9.86 8.83
N HIS A 30 -9.85 -10.96 8.24
CA HIS A 30 -11.27 -11.32 8.28
C HIS A 30 -11.74 -11.55 9.72
N GLU A 31 -11.01 -12.30 10.54
CA GLU A 31 -11.31 -12.55 11.94
C GLU A 31 -11.36 -11.26 12.75
N TRP A 32 -10.32 -10.44 12.68
CA TRP A 32 -10.26 -9.17 13.39
C TRP A 32 -11.36 -8.19 12.95
N ASN A 33 -11.72 -8.22 11.67
CA ASN A 33 -12.74 -7.33 11.11
C ASN A 33 -14.15 -7.64 11.64
N GLN A 34 -14.44 -8.90 12.03
CA GLN A 34 -15.71 -9.27 12.66
C GLN A 34 -15.95 -8.51 13.97
N ILE A 35 -14.88 -8.17 14.70
CA ILE A 35 -14.94 -7.53 16.02
C ILE A 35 -14.70 -6.02 15.91
N HIS A 36 -13.72 -5.61 15.09
CA HIS A 36 -13.15 -4.27 15.15
C HIS A 36 -13.54 -3.34 13.99
N ASN A 37 -14.23 -3.84 12.96
CA ASN A 37 -14.58 -3.04 11.76
C ASN A 37 -13.37 -2.26 11.20
N LEU A 38 -12.30 -2.96 10.87
CA LEU A 38 -11.05 -2.38 10.35
C LEU A 38 -11.15 -1.97 8.89
N THR A 39 -11.96 -2.71 8.11
CA THR A 39 -12.15 -2.52 6.68
C THR A 39 -13.61 -2.75 6.26
N GLY A 40 -13.99 -2.18 5.11
CA GLY A 40 -15.29 -2.45 4.48
C GLY A 40 -15.41 -3.83 3.82
N ALA A 41 -14.30 -4.57 3.66
CA ALA A 41 -14.32 -5.93 3.11
C ALA A 41 -14.97 -6.91 4.10
N LYS A 42 -16.13 -7.48 3.73
CA LYS A 42 -16.95 -8.32 4.62
C LYS A 42 -16.68 -9.83 4.47
N SER A 43 -15.88 -10.23 3.50
CA SER A 43 -15.52 -11.63 3.25
C SER A 43 -14.05 -11.76 2.88
N VAL A 44 -13.51 -12.97 3.00
CA VAL A 44 -12.15 -13.31 2.55
C VAL A 44 -11.99 -13.02 1.05
N ASP A 45 -12.99 -13.32 0.22
CA ASP A 45 -12.97 -13.00 -1.21
C ASP A 45 -12.83 -11.49 -1.48
N ALA A 46 -13.52 -10.64 -0.71
CA ALA A 46 -13.39 -9.20 -0.82
C ALA A 46 -12.01 -8.71 -0.35
N ILE A 47 -11.40 -9.39 0.62
CA ILE A 47 -10.02 -9.12 1.06
C ILE A 47 -9.04 -9.54 -0.03
N TYR A 48 -9.23 -10.68 -0.69
CA TYR A 48 -8.39 -11.11 -1.82
C TYR A 48 -8.40 -10.09 -2.97
N LEU A 49 -9.55 -9.51 -3.29
CA LEU A 49 -9.63 -8.45 -4.29
C LEU A 49 -8.82 -7.20 -3.88
N ASN A 50 -8.80 -6.85 -2.59
CA ASN A 50 -7.95 -5.76 -2.09
C ASN A 50 -6.46 -6.12 -2.12
N ILE A 51 -6.10 -7.38 -1.89
CA ILE A 51 -4.73 -7.89 -2.04
C ILE A 51 -4.30 -7.76 -3.50
N ILE A 52 -5.10 -8.23 -4.45
CA ILE A 52 -4.81 -8.12 -5.88
C ILE A 52 -4.68 -6.66 -6.31
N ASP A 53 -5.60 -5.77 -5.89
CA ASP A 53 -5.51 -4.33 -6.14
C ASP A 53 -4.17 -3.75 -5.64
N SER A 54 -3.71 -4.20 -4.47
CA SER A 54 -2.45 -3.75 -3.88
C SER A 54 -1.22 -4.30 -4.61
N LEU A 55 -1.28 -5.52 -5.13
CA LEU A 55 -0.18 -6.20 -5.83
C LEU A 55 -0.07 -5.85 -7.31
N TYR A 56 -1.13 -5.36 -7.94
CA TYR A 56 -1.12 -5.08 -9.38
C TYR A 56 0.06 -4.21 -9.84
N PRO A 57 0.52 -3.20 -9.07
CA PRO A 57 1.69 -2.41 -9.44
C PRO A 57 3.00 -3.20 -9.58
N LEU A 58 3.12 -4.41 -9.03
CA LEU A 58 4.29 -5.27 -9.25
C LEU A 58 4.53 -5.56 -10.74
N THR A 59 3.52 -5.38 -11.58
CA THR A 59 3.62 -5.60 -13.03
C THR A 59 4.33 -4.46 -13.76
N PHE A 60 4.52 -3.29 -13.11
CA PHE A 60 5.11 -2.10 -13.75
C PHE A 60 6.07 -1.29 -12.87
N ILE A 61 6.20 -1.60 -11.56
CA ILE A 61 7.23 -1.00 -10.68
C ILE A 61 8.25 -2.04 -10.25
N GLN A 62 9.45 -1.58 -9.91
CA GLN A 62 10.48 -2.42 -9.29
C GLN A 62 10.34 -2.41 -7.76
N SER A 63 10.95 -3.41 -7.11
CA SER A 63 11.03 -3.45 -5.65
C SER A 63 11.92 -2.33 -5.13
N PRO A 64 11.40 -1.41 -4.29
CA PRO A 64 12.20 -0.36 -3.67
C PRO A 64 12.97 -0.92 -2.47
N LYS A 65 14.03 -0.21 -2.02
CA LYS A 65 14.73 -0.55 -0.77
C LYS A 65 13.94 -0.10 0.45
N SER A 66 13.24 1.03 0.35
CA SER A 66 12.41 1.58 1.43
C SER A 66 11.07 2.07 0.91
N LEU A 67 10.01 1.80 1.68
CA LEU A 67 8.64 2.15 1.33
C LEU A 67 7.91 2.74 2.53
N LEU A 68 7.23 3.86 2.31
CA LEU A 68 6.27 4.43 3.26
C LEU A 68 4.85 4.27 2.73
N ASP A 69 3.95 3.68 3.53
CA ASP A 69 2.52 3.69 3.21
C ASP A 69 1.77 4.67 4.10
N VAL A 70 1.22 5.71 3.48
CA VAL A 70 0.53 6.81 4.16
C VAL A 70 -0.93 6.46 4.38
N GLY A 71 -1.31 6.31 5.65
CA GLY A 71 -2.68 5.97 6.02
C GLY A 71 -3.04 4.54 5.62
N THR A 72 -2.18 3.59 5.94
CA THR A 72 -2.27 2.17 5.51
C THR A 72 -3.59 1.49 5.88
N GLY A 73 -4.33 2.01 6.84
CA GLY A 73 -5.60 1.46 7.26
C GLY A 73 -5.47 0.06 7.83
N ALA A 74 -6.15 -0.89 7.21
CA ALA A 74 -6.05 -2.31 7.57
C ALA A 74 -4.86 -3.02 6.88
N GLY A 75 -3.83 -2.28 6.42
CA GLY A 75 -2.62 -2.83 5.80
C GLY A 75 -2.62 -2.78 4.27
N PHE A 76 -3.44 -1.93 3.65
CA PHE A 76 -3.52 -1.80 2.20
C PHE A 76 -3.07 -0.42 1.71
N PRO A 77 -2.10 -0.34 0.79
CA PRO A 77 -1.37 -1.44 0.18
C PRO A 77 -0.16 -1.93 0.99
N GLY A 78 0.32 -1.18 2.00
CA GLY A 78 1.64 -1.28 2.59
C GLY A 78 1.99 -2.65 3.17
N LEU A 79 1.11 -3.29 3.97
CA LEU A 79 1.40 -4.61 4.54
C LEU A 79 1.42 -5.70 3.46
N VAL A 80 0.55 -5.58 2.45
CA VAL A 80 0.54 -6.49 1.30
C VAL A 80 1.85 -6.38 0.49
N LEU A 81 2.32 -5.15 0.26
CA LEU A 81 3.59 -4.91 -0.41
C LEU A 81 4.79 -5.40 0.44
N ALA A 82 4.73 -5.26 1.76
CA ALA A 82 5.75 -5.79 2.67
C ALA A 82 5.87 -7.32 2.60
N ILE A 83 4.76 -8.02 2.43
CA ILE A 83 4.75 -9.48 2.23
C ILE A 83 5.36 -9.84 0.86
N ALA A 84 5.03 -9.08 -0.19
CA ALA A 84 5.53 -9.33 -1.54
C ALA A 84 7.01 -8.94 -1.74
N TYR A 85 7.49 -7.96 -0.98
CA TYR A 85 8.86 -7.44 -1.04
C TYR A 85 9.59 -7.65 0.30
N PRO A 86 10.00 -8.86 0.67
CA PRO A 86 10.57 -9.17 1.99
C PRO A 86 11.91 -8.48 2.29
N GLN A 87 12.59 -7.94 1.26
CA GLN A 87 13.84 -7.19 1.43
C GLN A 87 13.64 -5.67 1.49
N THR A 88 12.42 -5.17 1.27
CA THR A 88 12.08 -3.75 1.36
C THR A 88 11.81 -3.38 2.82
N GLU A 89 12.45 -2.34 3.33
CA GLU A 89 12.04 -1.74 4.61
C GLU A 89 10.71 -1.01 4.43
N VAL A 90 9.68 -1.41 5.17
CA VAL A 90 8.34 -0.87 5.04
C VAL A 90 7.89 -0.18 6.32
N VAL A 91 7.57 1.11 6.22
CA VAL A 91 6.98 1.90 7.30
C VAL A 91 5.49 2.12 7.01
N LEU A 92 4.65 1.68 7.94
CA LEU A 92 3.20 1.84 7.90
C LEU A 92 2.78 2.99 8.82
N ALA A 93 2.38 4.14 8.25
CA ALA A 93 1.90 5.28 9.01
C ALA A 93 0.37 5.21 9.18
N GLU A 94 -0.11 5.00 10.40
CA GLU A 94 -1.55 4.89 10.71
C GLU A 94 -1.84 5.50 12.10
N PRO A 95 -2.67 6.58 12.19
CA PRO A 95 -2.92 7.23 13.47
C PRO A 95 -3.97 6.52 14.35
N LEU A 96 -4.83 5.66 13.79
CA LEU A 96 -5.92 5.05 14.53
C LEU A 96 -5.47 3.85 15.35
N LYS A 97 -5.49 3.95 16.66
CA LYS A 97 -5.00 2.94 17.61
C LYS A 97 -5.46 1.51 17.33
N LYS A 98 -6.73 1.30 16.99
CA LYS A 98 -7.27 -0.04 16.72
C LYS A 98 -6.63 -0.68 15.46
N ARG A 99 -6.36 0.11 14.42
CA ARG A 99 -5.67 -0.34 13.21
C ARG A 99 -4.20 -0.60 13.48
N VAL A 100 -3.55 0.29 14.24
CA VAL A 100 -2.16 0.09 14.69
C VAL A 100 -2.00 -1.21 15.48
N SER A 101 -2.94 -1.53 16.39
CA SER A 101 -2.89 -2.79 17.13
C SER A 101 -2.98 -4.00 16.22
N PHE A 102 -3.88 -3.96 15.23
CA PHE A 102 -3.98 -5.02 14.23
C PHE A 102 -2.69 -5.15 13.40
N LEU A 103 -2.17 -4.04 12.88
CA LEU A 103 -0.96 -4.04 12.04
C LEU A 103 0.25 -4.60 12.78
N LYS A 104 0.44 -4.21 14.05
CA LYS A 104 1.53 -4.75 14.90
C LYS A 104 1.35 -6.24 15.15
N TYR A 105 0.13 -6.68 15.47
CA TYR A 105 -0.16 -8.09 15.64
C TYR A 105 0.11 -8.88 14.35
N ALA A 106 -0.44 -8.42 13.22
CA ALA A 106 -0.26 -9.07 11.92
C ALA A 106 1.21 -9.14 11.49
N SER A 107 2.00 -8.07 11.74
CA SER A 107 3.44 -8.07 11.41
C SER A 107 4.22 -9.13 12.19
N ILE A 108 3.84 -9.39 13.44
CA ILE A 108 4.46 -10.43 14.28
C ILE A 108 3.99 -11.82 13.86
N ASP A 109 2.68 -12.01 13.72
CA ASP A 109 2.05 -13.29 13.40
C ASP A 109 2.48 -13.83 12.02
N LEU A 110 2.67 -12.93 11.05
CA LEU A 110 3.12 -13.26 9.70
C LEU A 110 4.65 -13.27 9.55
N GLU A 111 5.39 -13.06 10.64
CA GLU A 111 6.86 -12.99 10.64
C GLU A 111 7.39 -12.02 9.57
N LEU A 112 7.06 -10.72 9.71
CA LEU A 112 7.47 -9.64 8.81
C LEU A 112 8.48 -8.71 9.52
N PRO A 113 9.76 -9.09 9.62
CA PRO A 113 10.79 -8.28 10.29
C PRO A 113 11.09 -6.96 9.55
N ASN A 114 10.70 -6.87 8.28
CA ASN A 114 10.86 -5.71 7.43
C ASN A 114 9.79 -4.64 7.63
N VAL A 115 8.83 -4.84 8.56
CA VAL A 115 7.71 -3.92 8.79
C VAL A 115 7.89 -3.14 10.08
N LYS A 116 7.80 -1.81 10.01
CA LYS A 116 7.70 -0.89 11.14
C LYS A 116 6.34 -0.19 11.13
N VAL A 117 5.60 -0.27 12.23
CA VAL A 117 4.30 0.40 12.37
C VAL A 117 4.45 1.67 13.19
N GLU A 118 4.23 2.83 12.56
CA GLU A 118 4.25 4.15 13.17
C GLU A 118 2.83 4.61 13.50
N ALA A 119 2.53 4.68 14.82
CA ALA A 119 1.22 5.06 15.37
C ALA A 119 1.01 6.58 15.35
N LYS A 120 1.21 7.21 14.19
CA LYS A 120 1.13 8.68 14.02
C LYS A 120 0.77 9.06 12.59
N ARG A 121 0.47 10.33 12.39
CA ARG A 121 0.27 10.89 11.04
C ARG A 121 1.62 11.01 10.34
N VAL A 122 1.61 11.01 9.02
CA VAL A 122 2.83 11.04 8.19
C VAL A 122 3.70 12.27 8.46
N GLU A 123 3.11 13.43 8.75
CA GLU A 123 3.83 14.68 9.04
C GLU A 123 4.73 14.58 10.29
N SER A 124 4.49 13.58 11.13
CA SER A 124 5.27 13.30 12.35
C SER A 124 6.19 12.08 12.20
N VAL A 125 6.25 11.45 11.02
CA VAL A 125 7.20 10.37 10.75
C VAL A 125 8.59 10.99 10.62
N GLU A 126 9.55 10.44 11.37
CA GLU A 126 10.95 10.81 11.33
C GLU A 126 11.74 9.70 10.65
N HIS A 127 12.18 9.96 9.45
CA HIS A 127 12.93 9.04 8.60
C HIS A 127 13.72 9.83 7.56
N GLU A 128 14.76 9.23 7.02
CA GLU A 128 15.36 9.69 5.77
C GLU A 128 14.36 9.58 4.61
N ALA A 129 14.70 10.08 3.43
CA ALA A 129 13.83 9.96 2.27
C ALA A 129 13.56 8.50 1.93
N PHE A 130 12.29 8.18 1.63
CA PHE A 130 11.90 6.86 1.13
C PHE A 130 12.09 6.78 -0.38
N GLU A 131 12.48 5.60 -0.88
CA GLU A 131 12.52 5.36 -2.33
C GLU A 131 11.11 5.33 -2.94
N LEU A 132 10.12 4.76 -2.22
CA LEU A 132 8.73 4.74 -2.67
C LEU A 132 7.77 5.19 -1.57
N ILE A 133 6.86 6.10 -1.89
CA ILE A 133 5.76 6.50 -1.02
C ILE A 133 4.45 6.06 -1.64
N THR A 134 3.66 5.29 -0.90
CA THR A 134 2.33 4.82 -1.34
C THR A 134 1.21 5.43 -0.51
N SER A 135 0.03 5.49 -1.11
CA SER A 135 -1.20 5.82 -0.39
C SER A 135 -2.42 5.31 -1.13
N ARG A 136 -3.46 4.89 -0.38
CA ARG A 136 -4.76 4.50 -0.91
C ARG A 136 -5.90 5.17 -0.15
N ALA A 137 -6.72 5.96 -0.88
CA ALA A 137 -7.96 6.56 -0.35
C ALA A 137 -7.79 7.50 0.87
N VAL A 138 -6.66 8.22 0.96
CA VAL A 138 -6.39 9.15 2.07
C VAL A 138 -6.86 10.57 1.73
N THR A 139 -6.28 11.17 0.67
CA THR A 139 -6.57 12.55 0.24
C THR A 139 -6.20 12.77 -1.23
N ASN A 140 -6.29 14.01 -1.72
CA ASN A 140 -5.87 14.37 -3.08
C ASN A 140 -4.35 14.33 -3.25
N THR A 141 -3.91 14.28 -4.49
CA THR A 141 -2.50 14.12 -4.87
C THR A 141 -1.61 15.24 -4.35
N LYS A 142 -2.01 16.50 -4.54
CA LYS A 142 -1.23 17.67 -4.08
C LYS A 142 -0.97 17.62 -2.58
N LEU A 143 -2.01 17.37 -1.78
CA LEU A 143 -1.86 17.31 -0.33
C LEU A 143 -0.98 16.13 0.11
N LEU A 144 -1.03 14.97 -0.58
CA LEU A 144 -0.12 13.85 -0.27
C LEU A 144 1.34 14.24 -0.49
N LEU A 145 1.65 14.92 -1.59
CA LEU A 145 3.00 15.43 -1.85
C LEU A 145 3.45 16.42 -0.77
N ASP A 146 2.59 17.38 -0.41
CA ASP A 146 2.88 18.37 0.64
C ASP A 146 3.13 17.72 2.01
N LEU A 147 2.32 16.71 2.38
CA LEU A 147 2.43 16.01 3.68
C LEU A 147 3.68 15.14 3.80
N THR A 148 4.26 14.71 2.68
CA THR A 148 5.40 13.78 2.65
C THR A 148 6.74 14.47 2.36
N VAL A 149 6.76 15.78 2.18
CA VAL A 149 7.97 16.56 1.79
C VAL A 149 9.16 16.35 2.73
N LYS A 150 8.94 16.06 4.02
CA LYS A 150 10.00 15.82 5.00
C LYS A 150 10.66 14.44 4.91
N VAL A 151 10.02 13.52 4.24
CA VAL A 151 10.44 12.11 4.11
C VAL A 151 10.61 11.71 2.64
N SER A 152 10.75 12.70 1.77
CA SER A 152 11.00 12.54 0.33
C SER A 152 12.14 13.42 -0.15
N ASP A 153 12.75 13.03 -1.25
CA ASP A 153 13.77 13.78 -1.98
C ASP A 153 13.57 13.67 -3.50
N THR A 154 14.57 14.07 -4.29
CA THR A 154 14.52 14.01 -5.76
C THR A 154 14.51 12.59 -6.32
N TYR A 155 14.85 11.58 -5.54
CA TYR A 155 14.86 10.16 -5.93
C TYR A 155 13.60 9.42 -5.47
N THR A 156 12.75 10.08 -4.68
CA THR A 156 11.51 9.48 -4.19
C THR A 156 10.50 9.33 -5.34
N GLU A 157 9.98 8.14 -5.48
CA GLU A 157 8.86 7.83 -6.36
C GLU A 157 7.56 7.73 -5.55
N TYR A 158 6.44 7.97 -6.23
CA TYR A 158 5.12 7.88 -5.59
C TYR A 158 4.20 6.96 -6.35
N LEU A 159 3.49 6.12 -5.62
CA LEU A 159 2.46 5.24 -6.16
C LEU A 159 1.14 5.44 -5.42
N PHE A 160 0.22 6.17 -6.03
CA PHE A 160 -1.07 6.47 -5.42
C PHE A 160 -2.20 5.68 -6.08
N TYR A 161 -2.96 4.98 -5.25
CA TYR A 161 -4.12 4.18 -5.64
C TYR A 161 -5.36 5.07 -5.68
N LYS A 162 -5.75 5.52 -6.85
CA LYS A 162 -6.78 6.53 -7.10
C LYS A 162 -8.04 5.97 -7.76
N GLY A 163 -9.11 6.72 -7.69
CA GLY A 163 -10.32 6.54 -8.49
C GLY A 163 -10.31 7.47 -9.71
N SER A 164 -11.52 7.67 -10.32
CA SER A 164 -11.68 8.49 -11.53
C SER A 164 -11.25 9.96 -11.38
N ARG A 165 -11.28 10.49 -10.15
CA ARG A 165 -10.88 11.90 -9.89
C ARG A 165 -9.38 12.17 -10.04
N VAL A 166 -8.56 11.17 -10.30
CA VAL A 166 -7.11 11.35 -10.49
C VAL A 166 -6.79 12.33 -11.62
N PHE A 167 -7.61 12.35 -12.67
CA PHE A 167 -7.42 13.23 -13.83
C PHE A 167 -7.59 14.71 -13.45
N ASP A 168 -8.59 15.02 -12.62
CA ASP A 168 -8.79 16.37 -12.09
C ASP A 168 -7.68 16.75 -11.10
N GLU A 169 -7.29 15.80 -10.23
CA GLU A 169 -6.26 16.02 -9.21
C GLU A 169 -4.87 16.27 -9.81
N ILE A 170 -4.55 15.65 -10.96
CA ILE A 170 -3.23 15.79 -11.58
C ILE A 170 -3.10 17.10 -12.35
N GLU A 171 -4.19 17.68 -12.85
CA GLU A 171 -4.17 18.96 -13.58
C GLU A 171 -3.50 20.08 -12.77
N ASP A 172 -3.68 20.07 -11.45
CA ASP A 172 -3.11 21.07 -10.53
C ASP A 172 -1.59 20.98 -10.38
N VAL A 173 -0.98 19.83 -10.71
CA VAL A 173 0.44 19.55 -10.42
C VAL A 173 1.22 18.99 -11.62
N GLN A 174 0.57 18.65 -12.74
CA GLN A 174 1.16 17.93 -13.88
C GLN A 174 2.38 18.61 -14.49
N HIS A 175 2.45 19.95 -14.48
CA HIS A 175 3.56 20.71 -15.08
C HIS A 175 4.90 20.55 -14.33
N GLN A 176 4.87 19.95 -13.15
CA GLN A 176 6.03 19.79 -12.25
C GLN A 176 6.48 18.34 -12.11
N LEU A 177 5.69 17.38 -12.64
CA LEU A 177 5.85 15.95 -12.38
C LEU A 177 6.07 15.18 -13.69
N ASP A 178 6.95 14.17 -13.62
CA ASP A 178 6.99 13.06 -14.59
C ASP A 178 6.14 11.92 -14.01
N TYR A 179 5.07 11.52 -14.70
CA TYR A 179 4.13 10.55 -14.18
C TYR A 179 3.48 9.70 -15.26
N ASP A 180 3.05 8.51 -14.85
CA ASP A 180 2.17 7.63 -15.60
C ASP A 180 0.87 7.38 -14.85
N ILE A 181 -0.24 7.17 -15.56
CA ILE A 181 -1.50 6.69 -15.00
C ILE A 181 -1.81 5.33 -15.62
N VAL A 182 -1.62 4.27 -14.84
CA VAL A 182 -1.98 2.91 -15.23
C VAL A 182 -3.42 2.64 -14.82
N GLN A 183 -4.27 2.39 -15.81
CA GLN A 183 -5.70 2.13 -15.57
C GLN A 183 -6.00 0.64 -15.53
N LYS A 184 -6.75 0.22 -14.52
CA LYS A 184 -7.27 -1.14 -14.43
C LYS A 184 -8.67 -1.15 -13.82
N ASN A 185 -9.65 -1.58 -14.59
CA ASN A 185 -11.07 -1.54 -14.19
C ASN A 185 -11.47 -0.13 -13.72
N GLN A 186 -11.87 -0.01 -12.44
CA GLN A 186 -12.22 1.28 -11.81
C GLN A 186 -11.06 1.90 -11.01
N ARG A 187 -9.88 1.28 -11.02
CA ARG A 187 -8.68 1.76 -10.35
C ARG A 187 -7.77 2.49 -11.31
N ASN A 188 -7.21 3.60 -10.85
CA ASN A 188 -6.12 4.31 -11.50
C ASN A 188 -4.93 4.31 -10.55
N TYR A 189 -3.79 3.82 -11.03
CA TYR A 189 -2.52 3.88 -10.33
C TYR A 189 -1.76 5.07 -10.88
N LEU A 190 -1.65 6.14 -10.07
CA LEU A 190 -0.81 7.28 -10.40
C LEU A 190 0.61 6.98 -9.93
N TYR A 191 1.51 6.77 -10.87
CA TYR A 191 2.92 6.55 -10.60
C TYR A 191 3.71 7.80 -10.99
N ILE A 192 4.31 8.47 -9.99
CA ILE A 192 5.14 9.66 -10.18
C ILE A 192 6.59 9.20 -10.03
N LYS A 193 7.38 9.45 -11.06
CA LYS A 193 8.79 9.03 -11.16
C LYS A 193 9.72 10.00 -10.47
N SER A 194 10.87 9.50 -10.04
CA SER A 194 11.99 10.33 -9.58
C SER A 194 12.50 11.24 -10.71
N LYS A 195 13.05 12.38 -10.33
CA LYS A 195 13.62 13.37 -11.28
C LYS A 195 15.05 13.00 -11.66
#